data_daa3068af407bc1afbf31fdeb1c87c1d
#
_entry.id   daa3068af407bc1afbf31fdeb1c87c1d
#
_cell.length_a   1.000
_cell.length_b   1.000
_cell.length_c   1.000
_cell.angle_alpha   90.00
_cell.angle_beta   90.00
_cell.angle_gamma   90.00
#
_symmetry.space_group_name_H-M   'P 1'
#
loop_
_entity.id
_entity.type
_entity.pdbx_description
1 polymer ?
#
loop_
_entity_poly.entity_id
_entity_poly.type
_entity_poly.pdbx_seq_one_letter_code
_entity_poly.pdbx_strand_id
1 'polypeptide(L)'
;MMNTKKFRRHSCIVAVFYLVMMPFTSIADVYNLTVDKVIIDTGKFKKQGIGYNGASPGPVLRMEEGENVTINVTNNLDEMTSIHWHGLILPYQQDGVPTISYDGIKPGETFTYKFPIVQSGTYWFHSHSGFQEPDGAYGSIVIKSKKREPFRYDRDYVVQLTDKHPHSGARIMRNLKTMPDYYNRQQQTITDFISDSETNGLGTTINDRMAWGDMRMMPADIEDVQGFTPLINGKGPNQNWTGLFKPGERIRLRFINSSAMTYFDIRIPGLKMTVVSADGNNVRPVKVDEFRIAVAETFDVIVQPKDDKAYTIFAESMGRSAFGRGTLAPRDGMVAEVPQLKKSPLLTMADMGMDHSNMKGMDHSNMKGMDHSKMKGMDHSKMKGMDHSKMKSQVDPFYAPGSGLTANAGKDKKFLSYQDLKAQKQLYKHRAPTREIELRLTGNMERYIWSINGKKYEDEEEIRLQYGERVRFKVVNETMMSHPMHLHGMRSILDT
;
A
#
# COMPACT_ATOMS: atom_id res chain seq x y z
N MET A 1 60.39 54.68 63.69
CA MET A 1 59.26 53.74 63.70
C MET A 1 58.65 53.72 62.26
N MET A 2 59.10 52.78 61.46
CA MET A 2 58.63 52.64 60.06
C MET A 2 57.98 51.27 59.89
N ASN A 3 56.71 51.35 59.49
CA ASN A 3 55.84 50.20 59.34
C ASN A 3 55.89 49.73 57.86
N THR A 4 56.48 48.59 57.54
CA THR A 4 56.56 48.03 56.20
C THR A 4 55.37 47.08 55.94
N LYS A 5 54.37 47.47 55.09
CA LYS A 5 53.37 46.61 54.60
C LYS A 5 53.88 45.71 53.48
N LYS A 6 53.85 44.38 53.70
CA LYS A 6 54.09 43.36 52.67
C LYS A 6 52.92 43.24 51.74
N PHE A 7 53.09 43.48 50.45
CA PHE A 7 52.16 43.17 49.38
C PHE A 7 52.30 41.67 48.99
N ARG A 8 51.24 40.91 49.18
CA ARG A 8 51.14 39.53 48.63
C ARG A 8 50.58 39.62 47.21
N ARG A 9 51.39 39.22 46.23
CA ARG A 9 50.93 38.99 44.85
C ARG A 9 50.22 37.64 44.79
N HIS A 10 48.92 37.63 44.42
CA HIS A 10 48.21 36.44 44.06
C HIS A 10 48.35 36.23 42.57
N SER A 11 49.06 35.16 42.19
CA SER A 11 49.10 34.69 40.79
C SER A 11 47.86 33.85 40.48
N CYS A 12 46.93 34.38 39.69
CA CYS A 12 45.84 33.58 39.11
C CYS A 12 46.38 32.77 37.95
N ILE A 13 46.45 31.43 38.12
CA ILE A 13 46.71 30.52 37.04
C ILE A 13 45.36 30.28 36.31
N VAL A 14 45.22 30.83 35.10
CA VAL A 14 44.08 30.55 34.23
C VAL A 14 44.41 29.25 33.51
N ALA A 15 43.77 28.14 33.94
CA ALA A 15 43.83 26.88 33.22
C ALA A 15 42.86 26.96 32.02
N VAL A 16 43.39 27.09 30.81
CA VAL A 16 42.62 27.01 29.57
C VAL A 16 42.37 25.53 29.27
N PHE A 17 41.15 25.06 29.52
CA PHE A 17 40.71 23.75 29.06
C PHE A 17 40.47 23.80 27.54
N TYR A 18 41.38 23.27 26.77
CA TYR A 18 41.12 22.94 25.37
C TYR A 18 40.13 21.76 25.32
N LEU A 19 38.86 22.04 25.09
CA LEU A 19 37.86 21.02 24.77
C LEU A 19 38.15 20.54 23.34
N VAL A 20 38.89 19.44 23.21
CA VAL A 20 39.09 18.76 21.94
C VAL A 20 37.73 18.20 21.55
N MET A 21 37.00 18.91 20.67
CA MET A 21 35.86 18.35 19.96
C MET A 21 36.37 17.23 19.03
N MET A 22 36.38 16.00 19.53
CA MET A 22 36.55 14.85 18.65
C MET A 22 35.29 14.84 17.72
N PRO A 23 35.47 14.75 16.41
CA PRO A 23 34.33 14.53 15.53
C PRO A 23 33.69 13.19 15.94
N PHE A 24 32.44 13.21 16.37
CA PHE A 24 31.64 12.00 16.47
C PHE A 24 31.52 11.45 15.04
N THR A 25 32.39 10.52 14.70
CA THR A 25 32.17 9.68 13.52
C THR A 25 30.90 8.88 13.82
N SER A 26 29.80 9.25 13.19
CA SER A 26 28.61 8.41 13.14
C SER A 26 29.04 7.05 12.60
N ILE A 27 29.06 6.04 13.45
CA ILE A 27 29.29 4.65 13.01
C ILE A 27 28.09 4.37 12.11
N ALA A 28 28.33 4.09 10.83
CA ALA A 28 27.30 3.70 9.90
C ALA A 28 26.74 2.34 10.37
N ASP A 29 25.43 2.27 10.61
CA ASP A 29 24.81 0.99 10.95
C ASP A 29 24.93 0.04 9.75
N VAL A 30 25.42 -1.18 10.03
CA VAL A 30 25.65 -2.22 9.02
C VAL A 30 24.58 -3.30 9.19
N TYR A 31 23.79 -3.50 8.15
CA TYR A 31 22.81 -4.57 8.06
C TYR A 31 23.33 -5.65 7.09
N ASN A 32 23.17 -6.91 7.48
CA ASN A 32 23.48 -8.03 6.61
C ASN A 32 22.22 -8.83 6.34
N LEU A 33 21.87 -8.97 5.08
CA LEU A 33 20.73 -9.73 4.60
C LEU A 33 21.20 -10.85 3.70
N THR A 34 20.64 -12.02 3.88
CA THR A 34 20.72 -13.12 2.91
C THR A 34 19.37 -13.28 2.23
N VAL A 35 19.39 -13.62 0.95
CA VAL A 35 18.18 -13.97 0.19
C VAL A 35 18.18 -15.46 0.01
N ASP A 36 17.21 -16.15 0.61
CA ASP A 36 17.21 -17.61 0.75
C ASP A 36 15.89 -18.22 0.28
N LYS A 37 15.95 -19.48 -0.15
CA LYS A 37 14.72 -20.32 -0.25
C LYS A 37 14.26 -20.67 1.15
N VAL A 38 12.98 -20.40 1.44
CA VAL A 38 12.36 -20.60 2.76
C VAL A 38 11.08 -21.42 2.63
N ILE A 39 10.62 -21.99 3.75
CA ILE A 39 9.29 -22.60 3.81
C ILE A 39 8.33 -21.59 4.46
N ILE A 40 7.32 -21.17 3.71
CA ILE A 40 6.24 -20.32 4.18
C ILE A 40 5.11 -21.22 4.69
N ASP A 41 4.82 -21.14 5.99
CA ASP A 41 3.73 -21.86 6.64
C ASP A 41 2.58 -20.89 6.95
N THR A 42 1.48 -21.02 6.25
CA THR A 42 0.31 -20.14 6.38
C THR A 42 -0.69 -20.64 7.45
N GLY A 43 -0.41 -21.77 8.10
CA GLY A 43 -1.37 -22.47 8.96
C GLY A 43 -2.49 -23.19 8.19
N LYS A 44 -2.61 -22.96 6.87
CA LYS A 44 -3.55 -23.65 5.98
C LYS A 44 -2.81 -24.55 4.98
N PHE A 45 -1.67 -24.10 4.51
CA PHE A 45 -0.75 -24.85 3.63
C PHE A 45 0.69 -24.39 3.87
N LYS A 46 1.63 -25.21 3.41
CA LYS A 46 3.06 -24.87 3.35
C LYS A 46 3.51 -24.85 1.91
N LYS A 47 4.36 -23.88 1.58
CA LYS A 47 4.98 -23.80 0.26
C LYS A 47 6.42 -23.34 0.37
N GLN A 48 7.24 -23.72 -0.61
CA GLN A 48 8.53 -23.08 -0.81
C GLN A 48 8.31 -21.66 -1.31
N GLY A 49 9.06 -20.74 -0.74
CA GLY A 49 9.09 -19.33 -1.11
C GLY A 49 10.49 -18.78 -1.02
N ILE A 50 10.60 -17.45 -1.07
CA ILE A 50 11.85 -16.71 -0.93
C ILE A 50 11.70 -15.80 0.29
N GLY A 51 12.78 -15.62 1.03
CA GLY A 51 12.78 -14.77 2.21
C GLY A 51 14.15 -14.15 2.48
N TYR A 52 14.20 -13.31 3.50
CA TYR A 52 15.43 -12.67 3.95
C TYR A 52 15.82 -13.22 5.32
N ASN A 53 17.11 -13.57 5.48
CA ASN A 53 17.64 -14.16 6.71
C ASN A 53 16.82 -15.37 7.19
N GLY A 54 16.45 -16.24 6.24
CA GLY A 54 15.73 -17.48 6.51
C GLY A 54 14.24 -17.33 6.85
N ALA A 55 13.63 -16.13 6.68
CA ALA A 55 12.24 -15.87 7.02
C ALA A 55 11.49 -15.07 5.94
N SER A 56 10.16 -15.26 5.88
CA SER A 56 9.22 -14.41 5.15
C SER A 56 7.99 -14.11 6.03
N PRO A 57 7.71 -12.85 6.38
CA PRO A 57 8.50 -11.65 6.07
C PRO A 57 9.93 -11.73 6.59
N GLY A 58 10.85 -11.02 5.93
CA GLY A 58 12.20 -10.77 6.42
C GLY A 58 12.22 -9.91 7.69
N PRO A 59 13.41 -9.55 8.19
CA PRO A 59 13.55 -8.75 9.42
C PRO A 59 12.94 -7.36 9.29
N VAL A 60 12.62 -6.74 10.42
CA VAL A 60 12.31 -5.31 10.51
C VAL A 60 13.63 -4.56 10.61
N LEU A 61 14.01 -3.82 9.57
CA LEU A 61 15.17 -2.93 9.60
C LEU A 61 14.80 -1.66 10.37
N ARG A 62 15.49 -1.42 11.49
CA ARG A 62 15.25 -0.23 12.32
C ARG A 62 16.40 0.73 12.18
N MET A 63 16.13 1.90 11.62
CA MET A 63 17.09 2.94 11.25
C MET A 63 16.74 4.26 11.94
N GLU A 64 17.65 5.22 11.94
CA GLU A 64 17.40 6.58 12.41
C GLU A 64 17.57 7.62 11.30
N GLU A 65 16.71 8.63 11.29
CA GLU A 65 16.81 9.76 10.36
C GLU A 65 18.14 10.50 10.56
N GLY A 66 18.90 10.68 9.48
CA GLY A 66 20.17 11.39 9.45
C GLY A 66 21.39 10.50 9.58
N GLU A 67 21.25 9.18 9.68
CA GLU A 67 22.38 8.25 9.61
C GLU A 67 22.71 7.85 8.16
N ASN A 68 23.92 7.29 7.98
CA ASN A 68 24.31 6.62 6.76
C ASN A 68 24.26 5.12 7.01
N VAL A 69 23.55 4.40 6.16
CA VAL A 69 23.42 2.94 6.29
C VAL A 69 24.30 2.23 5.28
N THR A 70 24.79 1.06 5.67
CA THR A 70 25.42 0.09 4.80
C THR A 70 24.64 -1.22 4.89
N ILE A 71 24.10 -1.71 3.77
CA ILE A 71 23.32 -2.94 3.74
C ILE A 71 23.97 -3.90 2.76
N ASN A 72 24.54 -4.97 3.29
CA ASN A 72 25.10 -6.06 2.48
C ASN A 72 24.01 -7.09 2.21
N VAL A 73 23.79 -7.40 0.94
CA VAL A 73 22.78 -8.39 0.51
C VAL A 73 23.49 -9.51 -0.22
N THR A 74 23.47 -10.70 0.35
CA THR A 74 24.03 -11.91 -0.25
C THR A 74 22.93 -12.75 -0.89
N ASN A 75 23.08 -13.06 -2.16
CA ASN A 75 22.13 -13.88 -2.90
C ASN A 75 22.49 -15.38 -2.80
N ASN A 76 21.74 -16.11 -2.01
CA ASN A 76 21.88 -17.57 -1.87
C ASN A 76 20.90 -18.35 -2.79
N LEU A 77 20.21 -17.65 -3.71
CA LEU A 77 19.35 -18.30 -4.72
C LEU A 77 20.20 -18.80 -5.90
N ASP A 78 19.60 -19.61 -6.72
CA ASP A 78 20.13 -20.06 -8.03
C ASP A 78 19.72 -19.15 -9.19
N GLU A 79 19.07 -18.03 -8.91
CA GLU A 79 18.63 -16.99 -9.85
C GLU A 79 19.04 -15.60 -9.38
N MET A 80 19.00 -14.63 -10.28
CA MET A 80 19.26 -13.23 -9.95
C MET A 80 18.19 -12.68 -9.01
N THR A 81 18.61 -11.83 -8.07
CA THR A 81 17.71 -11.12 -7.15
C THR A 81 18.02 -9.63 -7.09
N SER A 82 17.19 -8.89 -6.38
CA SER A 82 17.36 -7.46 -6.12
C SER A 82 16.64 -7.08 -4.84
N ILE A 83 16.92 -5.89 -4.31
CA ILE A 83 16.10 -5.28 -3.26
C ILE A 83 15.81 -3.84 -3.64
N HIS A 84 14.52 -3.53 -3.78
CA HIS A 84 14.00 -2.18 -3.83
C HIS A 84 13.60 -1.71 -2.43
N TRP A 85 13.98 -0.47 -2.10
CA TRP A 85 13.71 0.19 -0.81
C TRP A 85 12.47 1.07 -0.97
N HIS A 86 11.31 0.46 -0.89
CA HIS A 86 10.04 1.09 -1.25
C HIS A 86 9.72 2.32 -0.41
N GLY A 87 9.53 3.46 -1.09
CA GLY A 87 9.19 4.74 -0.47
C GLY A 87 10.38 5.52 0.09
N LEU A 88 11.61 5.02 -0.03
CA LEU A 88 12.79 5.76 0.38
C LEU A 88 13.28 6.74 -0.70
N ILE A 89 13.72 7.92 -0.25
CA ILE A 89 14.43 8.89 -1.08
C ILE A 89 15.92 8.57 -0.96
N LEU A 90 16.51 8.09 -2.04
CA LEU A 90 17.89 7.62 -2.05
C LEU A 90 18.54 7.85 -3.43
N PRO A 91 19.88 7.74 -3.55
CA PRO A 91 20.54 7.85 -4.84
C PRO A 91 20.03 6.79 -5.82
N TYR A 92 19.81 7.18 -7.07
CA TYR A 92 19.27 6.34 -8.14
C TYR A 92 19.92 4.95 -8.23
N GLN A 93 21.26 4.87 -8.15
CA GLN A 93 22.00 3.61 -8.22
C GLN A 93 21.74 2.67 -7.05
N GLN A 94 21.08 3.14 -6.00
CA GLN A 94 20.74 2.38 -4.80
C GLN A 94 19.26 1.98 -4.74
N ASP A 95 18.46 2.35 -5.75
CA ASP A 95 17.01 2.11 -5.79
C ASP A 95 16.65 0.63 -5.93
N GLY A 96 17.57 -0.16 -6.48
CA GLY A 96 17.44 -1.61 -6.47
C GLY A 96 16.57 -2.21 -7.58
N VAL A 97 16.37 -1.48 -8.68
CA VAL A 97 15.61 -1.96 -9.84
C VAL A 97 16.58 -2.49 -10.89
N PRO A 98 16.59 -3.81 -11.15
CA PRO A 98 17.49 -4.42 -12.14
C PRO A 98 17.28 -3.84 -13.53
N THR A 99 18.36 -3.73 -14.30
CA THR A 99 18.42 -3.18 -15.66
C THR A 99 18.11 -1.68 -15.77
N ILE A 100 17.63 -1.05 -14.69
CA ILE A 100 17.37 0.40 -14.63
C ILE A 100 18.41 1.08 -13.74
N SER A 101 18.47 0.74 -12.44
CA SER A 101 19.37 1.39 -11.48
C SER A 101 20.70 0.62 -11.30
N TYR A 102 20.74 -0.67 -11.58
CA TYR A 102 21.91 -1.54 -11.49
C TYR A 102 21.65 -2.90 -12.18
N ASP A 103 22.65 -3.80 -12.22
CA ASP A 103 22.54 -5.09 -12.93
C ASP A 103 21.82 -6.21 -12.15
N GLY A 104 21.42 -5.94 -10.89
CA GLY A 104 20.92 -6.97 -9.98
C GLY A 104 22.05 -7.71 -9.25
N ILE A 105 21.69 -8.70 -8.42
CA ILE A 105 22.61 -9.50 -7.59
C ILE A 105 22.60 -10.93 -8.11
N LYS A 106 23.69 -11.40 -8.72
CA LYS A 106 23.78 -12.74 -9.26
C LYS A 106 23.87 -13.80 -8.15
N PRO A 107 23.60 -15.07 -8.49
CA PRO A 107 23.78 -16.20 -7.56
C PRO A 107 25.17 -16.20 -6.92
N GLY A 108 25.22 -16.31 -5.58
CA GLY A 108 26.46 -16.32 -4.80
C GLY A 108 27.12 -14.95 -4.60
N GLU A 109 26.65 -13.89 -5.23
CA GLU A 109 27.19 -12.55 -5.08
C GLU A 109 26.64 -11.81 -3.86
N THR A 110 27.42 -10.86 -3.35
CA THR A 110 26.99 -9.88 -2.34
C THR A 110 27.05 -8.49 -2.93
N PHE A 111 25.92 -7.78 -2.91
CA PHE A 111 25.86 -6.37 -3.27
C PHE A 111 25.76 -5.51 -2.01
N THR A 112 26.47 -4.38 -1.98
CA THR A 112 26.47 -3.46 -0.83
C THR A 112 25.77 -2.16 -1.20
N TYR A 113 24.58 -1.94 -0.62
CA TYR A 113 23.88 -0.66 -0.68
C TYR A 113 24.45 0.30 0.34
N LYS A 114 24.65 1.58 -0.06
CA LYS A 114 25.11 2.65 0.82
C LYS A 114 24.36 3.94 0.51
N PHE A 115 23.61 4.43 1.46
CA PHE A 115 22.85 5.67 1.27
C PHE A 115 22.54 6.37 2.60
N PRO A 116 22.33 7.70 2.58
CA PRO A 116 21.87 8.44 3.75
C PRO A 116 20.39 8.24 3.98
N ILE A 117 19.96 8.17 5.23
CA ILE A 117 18.56 8.15 5.64
C ILE A 117 18.09 9.60 5.83
N VAL A 118 17.36 10.14 4.86
CA VAL A 118 16.93 11.55 4.83
C VAL A 118 15.50 11.77 5.30
N GLN A 119 14.84 10.73 5.77
CA GLN A 119 13.43 10.72 6.13
C GLN A 119 13.16 9.81 7.30
N SER A 120 12.00 9.96 7.96
CA SER A 120 11.51 9.06 9.01
C SER A 120 10.15 8.48 8.61
N GLY A 121 9.71 7.41 9.28
CA GLY A 121 8.41 6.81 9.04
C GLY A 121 8.44 5.30 8.93
N THR A 122 7.37 4.75 8.37
CA THR A 122 7.18 3.32 8.13
C THR A 122 7.25 3.06 6.64
N TYR A 123 8.10 2.11 6.26
CA TYR A 123 8.37 1.72 4.87
C TYR A 123 8.57 0.21 4.80
N TRP A 124 8.89 -0.30 3.62
CA TRP A 124 9.18 -1.70 3.42
C TRP A 124 10.22 -1.90 2.31
N PHE A 125 10.70 -3.11 2.16
CA PHE A 125 11.60 -3.49 1.09
C PHE A 125 11.16 -4.82 0.49
N HIS A 126 11.43 -5.01 -0.79
CA HIS A 126 11.05 -6.22 -1.51
C HIS A 126 11.96 -6.47 -2.71
N SER A 127 11.92 -7.70 -3.21
CA SER A 127 12.59 -8.00 -4.47
C SER A 127 11.86 -7.33 -5.64
N HIS A 128 12.63 -6.79 -6.56
CA HIS A 128 12.14 -6.27 -7.84
C HIS A 128 12.54 -7.19 -9.01
N SER A 129 12.76 -8.49 -8.72
CA SER A 129 13.18 -9.50 -9.70
C SER A 129 12.10 -10.55 -9.88
N GLY A 130 11.60 -10.72 -11.12
CA GLY A 130 10.63 -11.74 -11.48
C GLY A 130 9.38 -11.76 -10.58
N PHE A 131 9.08 -12.92 -10.01
CA PHE A 131 7.96 -13.14 -9.09
C PHE A 131 8.41 -13.37 -7.64
N GLN A 132 9.59 -12.90 -7.26
CA GLN A 132 10.15 -13.15 -5.94
C GLN A 132 9.35 -12.44 -4.83
N GLU A 133 8.81 -11.25 -5.09
CA GLU A 133 7.95 -10.53 -4.15
C GLU A 133 6.67 -11.33 -3.79
N PRO A 134 5.79 -11.74 -4.74
CA PRO A 134 4.64 -12.57 -4.43
C PRO A 134 5.03 -13.91 -3.80
N ASP A 135 6.22 -14.43 -4.09
CA ASP A 135 6.74 -15.66 -3.50
C ASP A 135 7.42 -15.47 -2.15
N GLY A 136 7.47 -14.23 -1.60
CA GLY A 136 7.79 -14.00 -0.20
C GLY A 136 8.97 -13.08 0.10
N ALA A 137 9.66 -12.55 -0.91
CA ALA A 137 10.85 -11.71 -0.76
C ALA A 137 10.49 -10.26 -0.41
N TYR A 138 10.11 -10.00 0.85
CA TYR A 138 9.81 -8.68 1.39
C TYR A 138 10.10 -8.61 2.90
N GLY A 139 10.27 -7.41 3.42
CA GLY A 139 10.43 -7.10 4.83
C GLY A 139 10.08 -5.65 5.13
N SER A 140 10.19 -5.25 6.38
CA SER A 140 9.75 -3.93 6.87
C SER A 140 10.90 -3.01 7.18
N ILE A 141 10.69 -1.70 7.06
CA ILE A 141 11.61 -0.64 7.45
C ILE A 141 10.90 0.30 8.41
N VAL A 142 11.50 0.57 9.56
CA VAL A 142 11.05 1.57 10.52
C VAL A 142 12.17 2.56 10.73
N ILE A 143 11.95 3.80 10.32
CA ILE A 143 12.92 4.87 10.49
C ILE A 143 12.43 5.80 11.60
N LYS A 144 13.19 5.84 12.70
CA LYS A 144 12.92 6.72 13.84
C LYS A 144 13.24 8.16 13.46
N SER A 145 12.33 9.06 13.79
CA SER A 145 12.56 10.49 13.55
C SER A 145 13.63 11.04 14.49
N LYS A 146 14.54 11.83 13.95
CA LYS A 146 15.51 12.63 14.73
C LYS A 146 14.81 13.69 15.58
N LYS A 147 13.65 14.19 15.14
CA LYS A 147 12.83 15.13 15.88
C LYS A 147 11.75 14.40 16.64
N ARG A 148 11.32 15.01 17.76
CA ARG A 148 10.18 14.48 18.52
C ARG A 148 8.95 14.40 17.63
N GLU A 149 8.33 13.22 17.59
CA GLU A 149 7.08 13.01 16.87
C GLU A 149 5.93 13.82 17.51
N PRO A 150 4.95 14.25 16.69
CA PRO A 150 3.86 15.11 17.17
C PRO A 150 2.76 14.36 17.95
N PHE A 151 2.87 13.05 18.03
CA PHE A 151 1.98 12.18 18.80
C PHE A 151 2.78 11.32 19.77
N ARG A 152 2.07 10.75 20.77
CA ARG A 152 2.69 9.92 21.80
C ARG A 152 2.17 8.49 21.70
N TYR A 153 3.06 7.53 21.93
CA TYR A 153 2.74 6.11 22.06
C TYR A 153 3.68 5.49 23.11
N ASP A 154 3.24 4.40 23.71
CA ASP A 154 3.98 3.66 24.74
C ASP A 154 4.62 2.41 24.14
N ARG A 155 4.01 1.86 23.06
CA ARG A 155 4.51 0.72 22.28
C ARG A 155 4.32 0.95 20.80
N ASP A 156 5.16 0.30 19.98
CA ASP A 156 4.92 0.21 18.54
C ASP A 156 5.09 -1.22 18.02
N TYR A 157 4.24 -1.58 17.06
CA TYR A 157 4.26 -2.85 16.37
C TYR A 157 4.15 -2.62 14.87
N VAL A 158 4.98 -3.34 14.12
CA VAL A 158 4.77 -3.51 12.68
C VAL A 158 3.66 -4.54 12.49
N VAL A 159 2.73 -4.22 11.61
CA VAL A 159 1.62 -5.09 11.18
C VAL A 159 1.72 -5.23 9.67
N GLN A 160 2.61 -6.11 9.22
CA GLN A 160 2.84 -6.36 7.80
C GLN A 160 1.83 -7.36 7.27
N LEU A 161 1.00 -6.90 6.34
CA LEU A 161 -0.04 -7.67 5.65
C LEU A 161 0.53 -8.25 4.37
N THR A 162 0.08 -9.46 4.02
CA THR A 162 0.43 -10.09 2.75
C THR A 162 -0.63 -11.13 2.36
N ASP A 163 -0.62 -11.51 1.10
CA ASP A 163 -1.45 -12.57 0.53
C ASP A 163 -0.55 -13.73 0.07
N LYS A 164 -0.84 -14.95 0.48
CA LYS A 164 -0.10 -16.12 0.00
C LYS A 164 -1.03 -17.12 -0.64
N HIS A 165 -0.70 -17.48 -1.88
CA HIS A 165 -1.42 -18.49 -2.64
C HIS A 165 -0.60 -19.80 -2.70
N PRO A 166 -1.24 -20.99 -2.77
CA PRO A 166 -0.53 -22.26 -2.95
C PRO A 166 0.32 -22.31 -4.22
N HIS A 167 -0.12 -21.64 -5.29
CA HIS A 167 0.65 -21.53 -6.52
C HIS A 167 1.75 -20.46 -6.39
N SER A 168 2.85 -20.64 -7.11
CA SER A 168 3.90 -19.62 -7.25
C SER A 168 3.42 -18.44 -8.10
N GLY A 169 4.05 -17.28 -7.96
CA GLY A 169 3.75 -16.09 -8.75
C GLY A 169 3.83 -16.35 -10.26
N ALA A 170 4.85 -17.07 -10.71
CA ALA A 170 5.01 -17.48 -12.11
C ALA A 170 3.85 -18.35 -12.60
N ARG A 171 3.37 -19.30 -11.78
CA ARG A 171 2.21 -20.13 -12.12
C ARG A 171 0.92 -19.31 -12.18
N ILE A 172 0.73 -18.39 -11.24
CA ILE A 172 -0.43 -17.49 -11.21
C ILE A 172 -0.48 -16.68 -12.50
N MET A 173 0.61 -16.01 -12.86
CA MET A 173 0.69 -15.18 -14.06
C MET A 173 0.42 -16.01 -15.33
N ARG A 174 0.98 -17.20 -15.44
CA ARG A 174 0.73 -18.09 -16.58
C ARG A 174 -0.76 -18.45 -16.69
N ASN A 175 -1.41 -18.77 -15.57
CA ASN A 175 -2.83 -19.13 -15.55
C ASN A 175 -3.70 -17.93 -15.95
N LEU A 176 -3.44 -16.74 -15.42
CA LEU A 176 -4.16 -15.50 -15.77
C LEU A 176 -4.00 -15.14 -17.25
N LYS A 177 -2.80 -15.31 -17.82
CA LYS A 177 -2.59 -15.12 -19.27
C LYS A 177 -3.28 -16.15 -20.15
N THR A 178 -3.57 -17.34 -19.62
CA THR A 178 -4.30 -18.39 -20.33
C THR A 178 -5.81 -18.19 -20.21
N MET A 179 -6.28 -17.85 -19.03
CA MET A 179 -7.69 -17.62 -18.69
C MET A 179 -7.76 -16.58 -17.57
N PRO A 180 -8.12 -15.34 -17.84
CA PRO A 180 -8.09 -14.24 -16.85
C PRO A 180 -8.91 -14.50 -15.58
N ASP A 181 -10.05 -15.16 -15.71
CA ASP A 181 -10.94 -15.54 -14.62
C ASP A 181 -10.63 -16.91 -13.97
N TYR A 182 -9.44 -17.50 -14.25
CA TYR A 182 -9.02 -18.81 -13.73
C TYR A 182 -9.16 -18.93 -12.21
N TYR A 183 -8.92 -17.85 -11.48
CA TYR A 183 -8.97 -17.83 -10.02
C TYR A 183 -10.28 -17.23 -9.47
N ASN A 184 -11.19 -16.78 -10.33
CA ASN A 184 -12.47 -16.25 -9.88
C ASN A 184 -13.37 -17.38 -9.38
N ARG A 185 -13.68 -17.37 -8.08
CA ARG A 185 -14.53 -18.36 -7.40
C ARG A 185 -15.93 -17.85 -7.10
N GLN A 186 -16.23 -16.62 -7.45
CA GLN A 186 -17.50 -15.95 -7.21
C GLN A 186 -18.30 -15.79 -8.53
N GLN A 187 -18.28 -16.81 -9.37
CA GLN A 187 -19.03 -16.79 -10.62
C GLN A 187 -20.53 -16.75 -10.35
N GLN A 188 -21.24 -15.95 -11.13
CA GLN A 188 -22.69 -15.87 -11.05
C GLN A 188 -23.33 -17.17 -11.52
N THR A 189 -24.31 -17.63 -10.74
CA THR A 189 -25.03 -18.88 -10.95
C THR A 189 -26.43 -18.63 -11.49
N ILE A 190 -27.15 -19.71 -11.89
CA ILE A 190 -28.54 -19.66 -12.26
C ILE A 190 -29.42 -19.18 -11.07
N THR A 191 -29.05 -19.55 -9.85
CA THR A 191 -29.74 -19.09 -8.63
C THR A 191 -29.60 -17.59 -8.44
N ASP A 192 -28.44 -17.02 -8.73
CA ASP A 192 -28.23 -15.57 -8.69
C ASP A 192 -29.07 -14.87 -9.77
N PHE A 193 -29.18 -15.45 -10.98
CA PHE A 193 -30.04 -14.91 -12.04
C PHE A 193 -31.51 -14.87 -11.63
N ILE A 194 -32.01 -15.94 -10.99
CA ILE A 194 -33.40 -15.99 -10.50
C ILE A 194 -33.62 -14.91 -9.44
N SER A 195 -32.76 -14.84 -8.43
CA SER A 195 -32.82 -13.84 -7.36
C SER A 195 -32.75 -12.40 -7.87
N ASP A 196 -31.85 -12.13 -8.82
CA ASP A 196 -31.73 -10.82 -9.45
C ASP A 196 -32.96 -10.48 -10.29
N SER A 197 -33.54 -11.47 -10.98
CA SER A 197 -34.79 -11.29 -11.76
C SER A 197 -35.99 -10.98 -10.89
N GLU A 198 -36.06 -11.59 -9.71
CA GLU A 198 -37.10 -11.28 -8.71
C GLU A 198 -36.94 -9.87 -8.14
N THR A 199 -35.68 -9.44 -7.94
CA THR A 199 -35.40 -8.14 -7.32
C THR A 199 -35.48 -6.98 -8.31
N ASN A 200 -34.89 -7.14 -9.50
CA ASN A 200 -34.65 -6.06 -10.48
C ASN A 200 -35.56 -6.16 -11.71
N GLY A 201 -36.32 -7.26 -11.85
CA GLY A 201 -37.12 -7.59 -13.02
C GLY A 201 -36.33 -8.33 -14.10
N LEU A 202 -36.99 -9.28 -14.79
CA LEU A 202 -36.38 -10.18 -15.76
C LEU A 202 -35.65 -9.44 -16.90
N GLY A 203 -36.30 -8.41 -17.49
CA GLY A 203 -35.71 -7.65 -18.59
C GLY A 203 -34.44 -6.91 -18.20
N THR A 204 -34.44 -6.29 -17.04
CA THR A 204 -33.26 -5.59 -16.50
C THR A 204 -32.11 -6.57 -16.25
N THR A 205 -32.44 -7.73 -15.66
CA THR A 205 -31.42 -8.76 -15.37
C THR A 205 -30.80 -9.35 -16.64
N ILE A 206 -31.61 -9.60 -17.67
CA ILE A 206 -31.10 -10.07 -18.97
C ILE A 206 -30.17 -9.03 -19.59
N ASN A 207 -30.59 -7.77 -19.64
CA ASN A 207 -29.79 -6.70 -20.21
C ASN A 207 -28.48 -6.52 -19.45
N ASP A 208 -28.48 -6.56 -18.12
CA ASP A 208 -27.29 -6.50 -17.28
C ASP A 208 -26.36 -7.67 -17.59
N ARG A 209 -26.87 -8.89 -17.63
CA ARG A 209 -26.06 -10.08 -17.97
C ARG A 209 -25.44 -10.01 -19.38
N MET A 210 -26.20 -9.49 -20.34
CA MET A 210 -25.70 -9.29 -21.71
C MET A 210 -24.59 -8.26 -21.72
N ALA A 211 -24.75 -7.11 -21.04
CA ALA A 211 -23.73 -6.07 -20.97
C ALA A 211 -22.42 -6.59 -20.35
N TRP A 212 -22.50 -7.33 -19.24
CA TRP A 212 -21.32 -7.97 -18.64
C TRP A 212 -20.71 -9.03 -19.55
N GLY A 213 -21.52 -9.83 -20.23
CA GLY A 213 -21.07 -10.84 -21.19
C GLY A 213 -20.34 -10.25 -22.40
N ASP A 214 -20.84 -9.12 -22.93
CA ASP A 214 -20.20 -8.40 -24.03
C ASP A 214 -18.82 -7.85 -23.63
N MET A 215 -18.65 -7.47 -22.37
CA MET A 215 -17.36 -7.08 -21.79
C MET A 215 -16.48 -8.27 -21.40
N ARG A 216 -16.99 -9.50 -21.50
CA ARG A 216 -16.33 -10.74 -21.06
C ARG A 216 -15.87 -10.71 -19.61
N MET A 217 -16.75 -10.21 -18.74
CA MET A 217 -16.45 -9.96 -17.36
C MET A 217 -17.65 -10.25 -16.46
N MET A 218 -17.41 -10.28 -15.17
CA MET A 218 -18.45 -10.48 -14.16
C MET A 218 -18.41 -9.37 -13.11
N PRO A 219 -19.57 -8.96 -12.56
CA PRO A 219 -19.62 -7.97 -11.47
C PRO A 219 -18.83 -8.38 -10.23
N ALA A 220 -18.58 -9.66 -10.03
CA ALA A 220 -17.80 -10.20 -8.91
C ALA A 220 -16.27 -10.22 -9.14
N ASP A 221 -15.80 -9.72 -10.29
CA ASP A 221 -14.38 -9.76 -10.67
C ASP A 221 -13.59 -8.59 -10.06
N ILE A 222 -13.51 -8.59 -8.72
CA ILE A 222 -12.84 -7.56 -7.92
C ILE A 222 -11.42 -7.97 -7.54
N GLU A 223 -11.18 -9.27 -7.41
CA GLU A 223 -9.90 -9.88 -7.05
C GLU A 223 -9.54 -10.91 -8.11
N ASP A 224 -8.57 -10.60 -8.96
CA ASP A 224 -8.11 -11.49 -10.04
C ASP A 224 -7.64 -12.87 -9.55
N VAL A 225 -7.14 -12.92 -8.31
CA VAL A 225 -6.65 -14.16 -7.71
C VAL A 225 -7.32 -14.40 -6.37
N GLN A 226 -8.29 -15.30 -6.35
CA GLN A 226 -8.93 -15.77 -5.13
C GLN A 226 -8.30 -17.09 -4.66
N GLY A 227 -8.55 -17.45 -3.40
CA GLY A 227 -8.03 -18.69 -2.81
C GLY A 227 -6.69 -18.52 -2.10
N PHE A 228 -6.24 -17.30 -1.93
CA PHE A 228 -5.09 -16.96 -1.10
C PHE A 228 -5.41 -17.02 0.41
N THR A 229 -4.38 -16.99 1.21
CA THR A 229 -4.47 -16.86 2.67
C THR A 229 -3.77 -15.56 3.07
N PRO A 230 -4.49 -14.56 3.61
CA PRO A 230 -3.87 -13.36 4.15
C PRO A 230 -3.07 -13.70 5.41
N LEU A 231 -1.90 -13.07 5.53
CA LEU A 231 -1.04 -13.23 6.70
C LEU A 231 -0.83 -11.87 7.38
N ILE A 232 -0.66 -11.89 8.69
CA ILE A 232 -0.16 -10.78 9.50
C ILE A 232 1.18 -11.18 10.08
N ASN A 233 2.25 -10.48 9.73
CA ASN A 233 3.62 -10.79 10.16
C ASN A 233 3.99 -12.26 9.93
N GLY A 234 3.62 -12.80 8.76
CA GLY A 234 3.88 -14.18 8.38
C GLY A 234 2.97 -15.23 9.03
N LYS A 235 2.00 -14.82 9.84
CA LYS A 235 1.05 -15.71 10.54
C LYS A 235 -0.32 -15.67 9.86
N GLY A 236 -0.84 -16.84 9.47
CA GLY A 236 -2.20 -16.96 8.97
C GLY A 236 -3.25 -16.81 10.07
N PRO A 237 -4.54 -16.73 9.70
CA PRO A 237 -5.63 -16.50 10.67
C PRO A 237 -5.67 -17.52 11.82
N ASN A 238 -5.35 -18.79 11.54
CA ASN A 238 -5.33 -19.84 12.56
C ASN A 238 -4.11 -19.78 13.49
N GLN A 239 -2.99 -19.22 13.01
CA GLN A 239 -1.76 -19.05 13.78
C GLN A 239 -1.78 -17.80 14.67
N ASN A 240 -2.56 -16.78 14.27
CA ASN A 240 -2.90 -15.59 15.03
C ASN A 240 -1.69 -14.84 15.63
N TRP A 241 -1.17 -13.85 14.93
CA TRP A 241 -0.16 -12.96 15.51
C TRP A 241 -0.72 -12.18 16.71
N THR A 242 0.06 -12.04 17.78
CA THR A 242 -0.36 -11.33 19.00
C THR A 242 0.60 -10.21 19.36
N GLY A 243 0.06 -8.99 19.55
CA GLY A 243 0.74 -7.85 20.13
C GLY A 243 0.25 -7.61 21.57
N LEU A 244 1.18 -7.51 22.53
CA LEU A 244 0.83 -7.34 23.94
C LEU A 244 0.69 -5.86 24.33
N PHE A 245 -0.24 -5.55 25.23
CA PHE A 245 -0.41 -4.22 25.79
C PHE A 245 -0.76 -4.25 27.28
N LYS A 246 -0.63 -3.09 27.95
CA LYS A 246 -1.24 -2.85 29.25
C LYS A 246 -2.44 -1.93 29.08
N PRO A 247 -3.57 -2.16 29.79
CA PRO A 247 -4.74 -1.28 29.71
C PRO A 247 -4.37 0.20 29.90
N GLY A 248 -4.82 1.04 28.97
CA GLY A 248 -4.51 2.46 28.96
C GLY A 248 -3.28 2.88 28.14
N GLU A 249 -2.38 1.95 27.78
CA GLU A 249 -1.26 2.25 26.89
C GLU A 249 -1.76 2.67 25.50
N ARG A 250 -1.04 3.61 24.90
CA ARG A 250 -1.19 3.99 23.50
C ARG A 250 -0.27 3.15 22.65
N ILE A 251 -0.83 2.43 21.72
CA ILE A 251 -0.12 1.50 20.85
C ILE A 251 -0.11 2.08 19.44
N ARG A 252 1.08 2.24 18.87
CA ARG A 252 1.27 2.54 17.46
C ARG A 252 1.29 1.23 16.69
N LEU A 253 0.37 1.07 15.76
CA LEU A 253 0.34 -0.02 14.80
C LEU A 253 0.79 0.53 13.44
N ARG A 254 1.87 -0.02 12.92
CA ARG A 254 2.48 0.36 11.64
C ARG A 254 2.03 -0.64 10.59
N PHE A 255 0.92 -0.36 9.96
CA PHE A 255 0.40 -1.19 8.87
C PHE A 255 1.21 -1.00 7.62
N ILE A 256 1.60 -2.11 7.00
CA ILE A 256 2.28 -2.18 5.71
C ILE A 256 1.53 -3.21 4.89
N ASN A 257 1.07 -2.87 3.70
CA ASN A 257 0.49 -3.84 2.79
C ASN A 257 1.53 -4.26 1.74
N SER A 258 2.19 -5.38 1.99
CA SER A 258 3.15 -6.01 1.07
C SER A 258 2.54 -7.20 0.31
N SER A 259 1.23 -7.14 0.05
CA SER A 259 0.55 -8.12 -0.80
C SER A 259 0.89 -7.91 -2.26
N ALA A 260 0.85 -8.98 -3.04
CA ALA A 260 1.07 -8.90 -4.48
C ALA A 260 -0.07 -8.16 -5.22
N MET A 261 -1.32 -8.24 -4.70
CA MET A 261 -2.47 -7.61 -5.35
C MET A 261 -3.66 -7.29 -4.42
N THR A 262 -3.64 -7.76 -3.16
CA THR A 262 -4.81 -7.69 -2.29
C THR A 262 -4.87 -6.35 -1.55
N TYR A 263 -6.00 -5.64 -1.69
CA TYR A 263 -6.37 -4.52 -0.84
C TYR A 263 -7.07 -5.04 0.41
N PHE A 264 -6.81 -4.42 1.56
CA PHE A 264 -7.46 -4.80 2.80
C PHE A 264 -8.24 -3.66 3.42
N ASP A 265 -9.44 -3.97 3.93
CA ASP A 265 -10.19 -3.11 4.82
C ASP A 265 -9.86 -3.51 6.27
N ILE A 266 -9.27 -2.58 7.01
CA ILE A 266 -8.75 -2.82 8.36
C ILE A 266 -9.71 -2.27 9.39
N ARG A 267 -10.12 -3.11 10.35
CA ARG A 267 -10.89 -2.71 11.53
C ARG A 267 -10.44 -3.44 12.80
N ILE A 268 -10.61 -2.80 13.93
CA ILE A 268 -10.39 -3.40 15.25
C ILE A 268 -11.67 -3.22 16.05
N PRO A 269 -12.58 -4.21 16.06
CA PRO A 269 -13.86 -4.07 16.75
C PRO A 269 -13.71 -3.64 18.19
N GLY A 270 -14.47 -2.59 18.58
CA GLY A 270 -14.42 -2.02 19.92
C GLY A 270 -13.30 -1.00 20.15
N LEU A 271 -12.44 -0.72 19.18
CA LEU A 271 -11.42 0.33 19.25
C LEU A 271 -11.54 1.31 18.08
N LYS A 272 -11.49 2.61 18.38
CA LYS A 272 -11.25 3.64 17.36
C LYS A 272 -9.76 3.69 17.05
N MET A 273 -9.42 3.79 15.79
CA MET A 273 -8.07 3.98 15.29
C MET A 273 -7.84 5.46 14.98
N THR A 274 -6.73 6.02 15.45
CA THR A 274 -6.33 7.38 15.10
C THR A 274 -5.20 7.30 14.09
N VAL A 275 -5.48 7.59 12.82
CA VAL A 275 -4.47 7.66 11.77
C VAL A 275 -3.58 8.85 12.01
N VAL A 276 -2.27 8.63 12.07
CA VAL A 276 -1.26 9.66 12.38
C VAL A 276 -0.18 9.77 11.30
N SER A 277 -0.05 8.77 10.43
CA SER A 277 0.89 8.78 9.30
C SER A 277 0.31 7.99 8.13
N ALA A 278 0.61 8.41 6.91
CA ALA A 278 0.33 7.73 5.65
C ALA A 278 1.60 7.82 4.77
N ASP A 279 2.02 6.69 4.20
CA ASP A 279 3.23 6.55 3.36
C ASP A 279 4.45 7.26 3.95
N GLY A 280 4.72 6.97 5.24
CA GLY A 280 5.82 7.52 6.00
C GLY A 280 5.70 9.01 6.35
N ASN A 281 4.64 9.71 5.95
CA ASN A 281 4.43 11.13 6.26
C ASN A 281 3.41 11.32 7.37
N ASN A 282 3.75 12.18 8.35
CA ASN A 282 2.81 12.51 9.41
C ASN A 282 1.63 13.33 8.88
N VAL A 283 0.42 12.88 9.21
CA VAL A 283 -0.84 13.57 8.88
C VAL A 283 -1.47 14.17 10.11
N ARG A 284 -2.40 15.11 9.91
CA ARG A 284 -3.28 15.58 10.99
C ARG A 284 -4.08 14.39 11.50
N PRO A 285 -4.13 14.14 12.83
CA PRO A 285 -4.77 12.95 13.36
C PRO A 285 -6.24 12.81 12.96
N VAL A 286 -6.62 11.69 12.38
CA VAL A 286 -8.00 11.38 11.98
C VAL A 286 -8.47 10.14 12.71
N LYS A 287 -9.60 10.24 13.45
CA LYS A 287 -10.21 9.07 14.11
C LYS A 287 -11.16 8.37 13.16
N VAL A 288 -10.95 7.06 13.01
CA VAL A 288 -11.73 6.22 12.12
C VAL A 288 -12.10 4.89 12.78
N ASP A 289 -13.11 4.24 12.26
CA ASP A 289 -13.49 2.86 12.63
C ASP A 289 -12.85 1.84 11.70
N GLU A 290 -12.61 2.25 10.45
CA GLU A 290 -12.12 1.38 9.39
C GLU A 290 -11.35 2.21 8.36
N PHE A 291 -10.36 1.59 7.72
CA PHE A 291 -9.65 2.18 6.59
C PHE A 291 -9.26 1.10 5.58
N ARG A 292 -9.20 1.47 4.32
CA ARG A 292 -8.64 0.65 3.24
C ARG A 292 -7.16 0.92 3.12
N ILE A 293 -6.37 -0.13 2.95
CA ILE A 293 -4.95 -0.06 2.65
C ILE A 293 -4.70 -0.76 1.31
N ALA A 294 -4.27 0.01 0.31
CA ALA A 294 -3.91 -0.50 -1.00
C ALA A 294 -2.56 -1.24 -0.94
N VAL A 295 -2.25 -1.96 -2.01
CA VAL A 295 -0.92 -2.58 -2.18
C VAL A 295 0.15 -1.50 -2.10
N ALA A 296 1.24 -1.81 -1.42
CA ALA A 296 2.39 -0.97 -1.15
C ALA A 296 2.17 0.22 -0.20
N GLU A 297 0.95 0.58 0.17
CA GLU A 297 0.68 1.65 1.13
C GLU A 297 1.12 1.31 2.56
N THR A 298 1.40 2.36 3.32
CA THR A 298 1.64 2.27 4.77
C THR A 298 0.78 3.25 5.54
N PHE A 299 0.18 2.79 6.64
CA PHE A 299 -0.56 3.62 7.60
C PHE A 299 -0.08 3.38 9.03
N ASP A 300 0.21 4.46 9.76
CA ASP A 300 0.41 4.33 11.20
C ASP A 300 -0.83 4.82 11.94
N VAL A 301 -1.34 3.98 12.83
CA VAL A 301 -2.49 4.31 13.65
C VAL A 301 -2.17 4.17 15.13
N ILE A 302 -2.76 5.03 15.95
CA ILE A 302 -2.71 4.93 17.41
C ILE A 302 -4.04 4.37 17.90
N VAL A 303 -3.97 3.30 18.70
CA VAL A 303 -5.10 2.74 19.45
C VAL A 303 -4.82 2.80 20.95
N GLN A 304 -5.86 2.90 21.76
CA GLN A 304 -5.74 2.94 23.22
C GLN A 304 -6.77 2.03 23.87
N PRO A 305 -6.50 0.72 23.95
CA PRO A 305 -7.36 -0.21 24.66
C PRO A 305 -7.32 0.08 26.15
N LYS A 306 -8.50 0.24 26.77
CA LYS A 306 -8.63 0.56 28.21
C LYS A 306 -8.99 -0.65 29.05
N ASP A 307 -9.62 -1.65 28.45
CA ASP A 307 -10.14 -2.82 29.13
C ASP A 307 -9.10 -3.94 29.15
N ASP A 308 -9.16 -4.78 30.16
CA ASP A 308 -8.36 -6.01 30.30
C ASP A 308 -8.96 -7.15 29.45
N LYS A 309 -9.10 -6.93 28.15
CA LYS A 309 -9.61 -7.90 27.18
C LYS A 309 -8.84 -7.86 25.86
N ALA A 310 -8.93 -8.94 25.10
CA ALA A 310 -8.32 -9.01 23.78
C ALA A 310 -9.18 -8.31 22.70
N TYR A 311 -8.53 -7.82 21.64
CA TYR A 311 -9.15 -7.18 20.48
C TYR A 311 -8.59 -7.80 19.21
N THR A 312 -9.47 -8.12 18.26
CA THR A 312 -9.04 -8.63 16.95
C THR A 312 -8.63 -7.49 16.02
N ILE A 313 -7.42 -7.57 15.50
CA ILE A 313 -7.02 -6.84 14.30
C ILE A 313 -7.53 -7.65 13.11
N PHE A 314 -8.47 -7.10 12.37
CA PHE A 314 -9.13 -7.80 11.27
C PHE A 314 -8.83 -7.09 9.96
N ALA A 315 -8.16 -7.81 9.05
CA ALA A 315 -7.80 -7.34 7.71
C ALA A 315 -8.62 -8.14 6.70
N GLU A 316 -9.71 -7.56 6.23
CA GLU A 316 -10.65 -8.17 5.29
C GLU A 316 -10.26 -7.80 3.86
N SER A 317 -10.11 -8.77 2.96
CA SER A 317 -9.82 -8.48 1.56
C SER A 317 -10.96 -7.66 0.90
N MET A 318 -10.62 -6.81 -0.07
CA MET A 318 -11.60 -5.93 -0.71
C MET A 318 -12.76 -6.68 -1.35
N GLY A 319 -12.49 -7.83 -1.97
CA GLY A 319 -13.52 -8.71 -2.54
C GLY A 319 -14.23 -9.60 -1.52
N ARG A 320 -13.86 -9.52 -0.22
CA ARG A 320 -14.45 -10.33 0.87
C ARG A 320 -14.24 -11.84 0.73
N SER A 321 -13.25 -12.25 -0.04
CA SER A 321 -12.93 -13.67 -0.26
C SER A 321 -12.10 -14.29 0.86
N ALA A 322 -11.37 -13.46 1.64
CA ALA A 322 -10.47 -13.90 2.70
C ALA A 322 -10.21 -12.80 3.75
N PHE A 323 -9.61 -13.17 4.88
CA PHE A 323 -9.20 -12.22 5.91
C PHE A 323 -7.88 -12.63 6.58
N GLY A 324 -7.12 -11.63 7.00
CA GLY A 324 -6.01 -11.75 7.93
C GLY A 324 -6.47 -11.45 9.36
N ARG A 325 -5.84 -12.12 10.34
CA ARG A 325 -6.18 -11.97 11.76
C ARG A 325 -4.93 -11.76 12.59
N GLY A 326 -4.98 -10.76 13.46
CA GLY A 326 -4.07 -10.59 14.59
C GLY A 326 -4.85 -10.28 15.86
N THR A 327 -4.18 -10.30 17.00
CA THR A 327 -4.78 -10.00 18.30
C THR A 327 -3.94 -8.97 19.04
N LEU A 328 -4.60 -7.95 19.60
CA LEU A 328 -4.03 -7.14 20.68
C LEU A 328 -4.54 -7.72 22.01
N ALA A 329 -3.66 -8.07 22.93
CA ALA A 329 -4.02 -8.73 24.18
C ALA A 329 -3.24 -8.19 25.38
N PRO A 330 -3.86 -8.11 26.58
CA PRO A 330 -3.14 -7.80 27.80
C PRO A 330 -2.14 -8.89 28.21
N ARG A 331 -2.43 -10.14 27.87
CA ARG A 331 -1.63 -11.33 28.18
C ARG A 331 -1.57 -12.29 27.00
N ASP A 332 -0.49 -13.03 26.93
CA ASP A 332 -0.34 -14.07 25.90
C ASP A 332 -1.42 -15.14 26.01
N GLY A 333 -1.78 -15.77 24.88
CA GLY A 333 -2.81 -16.79 24.80
C GLY A 333 -4.26 -16.29 24.82
N MET A 334 -4.51 -14.99 25.08
CA MET A 334 -5.85 -14.43 24.95
C MET A 334 -6.23 -14.29 23.48
N VAL A 335 -7.48 -14.58 23.18
CA VAL A 335 -8.08 -14.44 21.84
C VAL A 335 -9.33 -13.57 21.93
N ALA A 336 -9.66 -12.91 20.83
CA ALA A 336 -10.88 -12.13 20.66
C ALA A 336 -11.76 -12.76 19.58
N GLU A 337 -13.04 -12.40 19.60
CA GLU A 337 -13.99 -12.78 18.56
C GLU A 337 -13.51 -12.35 17.18
N VAL A 338 -13.65 -13.23 16.21
CA VAL A 338 -13.32 -12.96 14.81
C VAL A 338 -14.58 -12.45 14.11
N PRO A 339 -14.57 -11.23 13.57
CA PRO A 339 -15.72 -10.71 12.83
C PRO A 339 -16.06 -11.58 11.61
N GLN A 340 -17.33 -11.64 11.28
CA GLN A 340 -17.75 -12.20 10.00
C GLN A 340 -17.32 -11.29 8.86
N LEU A 341 -17.06 -11.91 7.69
CA LEU A 341 -16.83 -11.18 6.44
C LEU A 341 -18.11 -10.39 6.07
N LYS A 342 -17.92 -9.20 5.58
CA LYS A 342 -19.01 -8.42 4.96
C LYS A 342 -19.48 -9.13 3.69
N LYS A 343 -20.64 -8.72 3.18
CA LYS A 343 -21.10 -9.16 1.86
C LYS A 343 -20.09 -8.71 0.80
N SER A 344 -19.76 -9.59 -0.14
CA SER A 344 -18.89 -9.24 -1.27
C SER A 344 -19.50 -8.08 -2.04
N PRO A 345 -18.75 -7.02 -2.33
CA PRO A 345 -19.21 -5.96 -3.21
C PRO A 345 -19.34 -6.50 -4.64
N LEU A 346 -20.11 -5.81 -5.44
CA LEU A 346 -20.22 -6.08 -6.88
C LEU A 346 -19.83 -4.81 -7.62
N LEU A 347 -19.10 -4.98 -8.71
CA LEU A 347 -18.86 -3.91 -9.66
C LEU A 347 -20.19 -3.45 -10.27
N THR A 348 -20.26 -2.18 -10.59
CA THR A 348 -21.41 -1.57 -11.26
C THR A 348 -20.98 -1.00 -12.61
N MET A 349 -21.91 -0.64 -13.45
CA MET A 349 -21.59 0.03 -14.72
C MET A 349 -20.90 1.39 -14.50
N ALA A 350 -21.10 2.01 -13.34
CA ALA A 350 -20.35 3.22 -12.96
C ALA A 350 -18.84 2.95 -12.78
N ASP A 351 -18.47 1.78 -12.27
CA ASP A 351 -17.07 1.35 -12.14
C ASP A 351 -16.41 1.15 -13.51
N MET A 352 -17.24 0.96 -14.56
CA MET A 352 -16.80 0.83 -15.96
C MET A 352 -16.72 2.17 -16.69
N GLY A 353 -16.95 3.30 -16.02
CA GLY A 353 -17.02 4.61 -16.66
C GLY A 353 -18.26 4.82 -17.55
N MET A 354 -19.24 3.92 -17.48
CA MET A 354 -20.49 4.01 -18.23
C MET A 354 -21.57 4.64 -17.35
N ASP A 355 -21.82 5.92 -17.54
CA ASP A 355 -22.90 6.63 -16.86
C ASP A 355 -24.22 6.42 -17.60
N HIS A 356 -25.05 5.53 -17.11
CA HIS A 356 -26.41 5.25 -17.65
C HIS A 356 -27.42 6.36 -17.33
N SER A 357 -27.13 7.35 -16.52
CA SER A 357 -28.04 8.43 -16.17
C SER A 357 -28.45 9.29 -17.39
N ASN A 358 -27.62 9.28 -18.45
CA ASN A 358 -27.86 10.00 -19.71
C ASN A 358 -28.41 9.12 -20.85
N MET A 359 -28.61 7.81 -20.65
CA MET A 359 -29.08 6.89 -21.70
C MET A 359 -30.61 6.68 -21.73
N LYS A 360 -31.37 7.57 -21.15
CA LYS A 360 -32.83 7.57 -21.43
C LYS A 360 -33.09 7.98 -22.89
N GLY A 361 -33.07 7.01 -23.81
CA GLY A 361 -33.45 7.23 -25.20
C GLY A 361 -32.52 6.63 -26.28
N MET A 362 -31.48 5.86 -25.94
CA MET A 362 -30.75 5.12 -26.97
C MET A 362 -31.35 3.74 -27.21
N ASP A 363 -31.86 3.58 -28.42
CA ASP A 363 -32.33 2.28 -28.94
C ASP A 363 -31.12 1.38 -29.21
N HIS A 364 -30.96 0.33 -28.38
CA HIS A 364 -29.86 -0.62 -28.45
C HIS A 364 -29.87 -1.53 -29.70
N SER A 365 -30.86 -1.39 -30.59
CA SER A 365 -30.94 -2.20 -31.80
C SER A 365 -29.85 -1.93 -32.86
N ASN A 366 -29.10 -0.82 -32.72
CA ASN A 366 -28.07 -0.36 -33.67
C ASN A 366 -26.63 -0.59 -33.23
N MET A 367 -26.36 -1.27 -32.11
CA MET A 367 -24.99 -1.50 -31.62
C MET A 367 -24.33 -2.77 -32.17
N LYS A 368 -24.72 -3.27 -33.32
CA LYS A 368 -23.94 -4.31 -34.01
C LYS A 368 -22.79 -3.66 -34.75
N GLY A 369 -21.56 -3.74 -34.16
CA GLY A 369 -20.32 -3.45 -34.84
C GLY A 369 -19.59 -2.15 -34.43
N MET A 370 -19.64 -1.70 -33.19
CA MET A 370 -18.74 -0.62 -32.77
C MET A 370 -17.31 -1.10 -32.59
N ASP A 371 -16.51 -0.71 -33.54
CA ASP A 371 -15.05 -0.77 -33.49
C ASP A 371 -14.55 0.33 -32.51
N HIS A 372 -14.02 -0.08 -31.36
CA HIS A 372 -13.49 0.82 -30.33
C HIS A 372 -12.34 1.72 -30.81
N SER A 373 -11.79 1.49 -31.99
CA SER A 373 -10.74 2.32 -32.59
C SER A 373 -11.23 3.69 -33.07
N LYS A 374 -12.55 3.95 -33.10
CA LYS A 374 -13.15 5.17 -33.65
C LYS A 374 -13.70 6.16 -32.62
N MET A 375 -13.54 5.92 -31.33
CA MET A 375 -13.94 6.91 -30.30
C MET A 375 -12.88 8.04 -30.13
N LYS A 376 -12.36 8.56 -31.21
CA LYS A 376 -11.65 9.83 -31.24
C LYS A 376 -12.69 10.94 -31.40
N GLY A 377 -12.97 11.68 -30.32
CA GLY A 377 -13.65 12.96 -30.47
C GLY A 377 -14.90 13.25 -29.65
N MET A 378 -15.06 12.74 -28.42
CA MET A 378 -16.01 13.37 -27.52
C MET A 378 -15.38 14.58 -26.84
N ASP A 379 -15.81 15.75 -27.28
CA ASP A 379 -15.43 17.06 -26.73
C ASP A 379 -16.06 17.24 -25.34
N HIS A 380 -15.27 17.07 -24.28
CA HIS A 380 -15.69 17.28 -22.89
C HIS A 380 -15.89 18.76 -22.51
N SER A 381 -15.75 19.69 -23.46
CA SER A 381 -15.90 21.13 -23.19
C SER A 381 -17.34 21.59 -22.96
N LYS A 382 -18.35 20.73 -23.20
CA LYS A 382 -19.78 21.08 -23.08
C LYS A 382 -20.44 20.72 -21.75
N MET A 383 -19.71 20.16 -20.76
CA MET A 383 -20.26 19.94 -19.42
C MET A 383 -19.99 21.11 -18.46
N LYS A 384 -20.29 22.33 -18.86
CA LYS A 384 -20.42 23.46 -17.95
C LYS A 384 -21.83 23.49 -17.39
N GLY A 385 -22.03 23.14 -16.11
CA GLY A 385 -23.29 23.43 -15.47
C GLY A 385 -23.81 22.52 -14.34
N MET A 386 -22.99 21.63 -13.77
CA MET A 386 -23.40 20.97 -12.52
C MET A 386 -22.81 21.69 -11.31
N ASP A 387 -23.68 22.32 -10.53
CA ASP A 387 -23.33 22.91 -9.23
C ASP A 387 -23.07 21.80 -8.20
N HIS A 388 -21.82 21.45 -8.00
CA HIS A 388 -21.36 20.43 -7.04
C HIS A 388 -21.54 20.85 -5.57
N SER A 389 -22.03 22.06 -5.27
CA SER A 389 -22.13 22.58 -3.90
C SER A 389 -23.27 21.96 -3.06
N LYS A 390 -24.20 21.20 -3.68
CA LYS A 390 -25.38 20.63 -2.99
C LYS A 390 -25.34 19.13 -2.70
N MET A 391 -24.32 18.40 -3.12
CA MET A 391 -24.15 16.98 -2.78
C MET A 391 -23.19 16.83 -1.59
N LYS A 392 -23.70 16.98 -0.36
CA LYS A 392 -23.06 16.49 0.85
C LYS A 392 -23.22 14.99 1.01
N SER A 393 -22.82 14.18 0.03
CA SER A 393 -22.55 12.77 0.24
C SER A 393 -21.04 12.62 0.39
N GLN A 394 -20.59 11.90 1.43
CA GLN A 394 -19.19 11.51 1.63
C GLN A 394 -18.79 10.49 0.53
N VAL A 395 -18.78 10.90 -0.72
CA VAL A 395 -18.30 10.08 -1.82
C VAL A 395 -16.80 10.31 -1.89
N ASP A 396 -16.05 9.24 -1.74
CA ASP A 396 -14.59 9.27 -1.97
C ASP A 396 -14.36 9.63 -3.44
N PRO A 397 -13.61 10.70 -3.78
CA PRO A 397 -13.39 11.14 -5.16
C PRO A 397 -12.63 10.11 -6.00
N PHE A 398 -12.04 9.10 -5.38
CA PHE A 398 -11.36 8.00 -6.08
C PHE A 398 -12.32 6.94 -6.63
N TYR A 399 -13.61 7.01 -6.27
CA TYR A 399 -14.61 6.10 -6.79
C TYR A 399 -15.65 6.87 -7.59
N ALA A 400 -16.07 6.30 -8.73
CA ALA A 400 -17.16 6.88 -9.49
C ALA A 400 -18.44 6.91 -8.65
N PRO A 401 -19.31 7.92 -8.80
CA PRO A 401 -20.63 7.93 -8.15
C PRO A 401 -21.39 6.65 -8.48
N GLY A 402 -21.87 5.95 -7.45
CA GLY A 402 -22.58 4.67 -7.61
C GLY A 402 -21.67 3.45 -7.72
N SER A 403 -20.35 3.59 -7.56
CA SER A 403 -19.41 2.47 -7.51
C SER A 403 -19.77 1.47 -6.42
N GLY A 404 -19.77 0.18 -6.77
CA GLY A 404 -19.92 -0.92 -5.83
C GLY A 404 -18.72 -1.07 -4.88
N LEU A 405 -17.57 -0.48 -5.24
CA LEU A 405 -16.33 -0.52 -4.45
C LEU A 405 -16.25 0.59 -3.40
N THR A 406 -17.19 1.53 -3.36
CA THR A 406 -17.21 2.61 -2.37
C THR A 406 -17.13 2.03 -0.96
N ALA A 407 -16.12 2.45 -0.25
CA ALA A 407 -15.82 1.96 1.10
C ALA A 407 -16.90 2.43 2.11
N ASN A 408 -17.36 1.54 2.98
CA ASN A 408 -18.40 1.82 3.96
C ASN A 408 -18.14 1.08 5.27
N ALA A 409 -18.02 1.84 6.37
CA ALA A 409 -17.87 1.27 7.72
C ALA A 409 -19.20 0.91 8.39
N GLY A 410 -20.34 1.30 7.80
CA GLY A 410 -21.68 1.15 8.36
C GLY A 410 -22.18 2.42 9.04
N LYS A 411 -23.44 2.38 9.51
CA LYS A 411 -24.13 3.52 10.14
C LYS A 411 -23.32 4.04 11.35
N ASP A 412 -23.20 5.35 11.47
CA ASP A 412 -22.53 6.07 12.58
C ASP A 412 -21.03 5.72 12.77
N LYS A 413 -20.42 5.10 11.75
CA LYS A 413 -19.01 4.76 11.71
C LYS A 413 -18.30 5.52 10.61
N LYS A 414 -17.02 5.86 10.86
CA LYS A 414 -16.19 6.55 9.89
C LYS A 414 -15.24 5.58 9.20
N PHE A 415 -15.33 5.52 7.86
CA PHE A 415 -14.30 4.97 7.00
C PHE A 415 -13.34 6.08 6.61
N LEU A 416 -12.03 5.82 6.57
CA LEU A 416 -11.03 6.78 6.12
C LEU A 416 -11.18 7.05 4.63
N SER A 417 -11.25 8.32 4.25
CA SER A 417 -11.10 8.77 2.86
C SER A 417 -9.75 9.46 2.68
N TYR A 418 -9.17 9.41 1.47
CA TYR A 418 -7.98 10.19 1.16
C TYR A 418 -8.18 11.70 1.36
N GLN A 419 -9.40 12.22 1.20
CA GLN A 419 -9.74 13.63 1.52
C GLN A 419 -9.56 13.98 3.00
N ASP A 420 -9.66 13.00 3.90
CA ASP A 420 -9.40 13.20 5.33
C ASP A 420 -7.92 13.41 5.63
N LEU A 421 -7.04 12.92 4.76
CA LEU A 421 -5.60 12.97 4.95
C LEU A 421 -5.07 14.35 4.60
N LYS A 422 -4.59 15.06 5.59
CA LYS A 422 -3.93 16.36 5.42
C LYS A 422 -2.54 16.26 6.05
N ALA A 423 -1.51 16.63 5.31
CA ALA A 423 -0.16 16.71 5.86
C ALA A 423 -0.14 17.56 7.13
N GLN A 424 0.55 17.09 8.17
CA GLN A 424 0.65 17.82 9.43
C GLN A 424 1.41 19.12 9.28
N LYS A 425 2.42 19.13 8.42
CA LYS A 425 3.18 20.31 8.02
C LYS A 425 3.21 20.36 6.51
N GLN A 426 3.23 21.55 5.97
CA GLN A 426 3.46 21.72 4.54
C GLN A 426 4.84 21.15 4.19
N LEU A 427 4.87 20.13 3.33
CA LEU A 427 6.10 19.44 2.96
C LEU A 427 6.91 20.23 1.93
N TYR A 428 6.23 21.00 1.07
CA TYR A 428 6.85 21.77 0.01
C TYR A 428 6.21 23.16 -0.08
N LYS A 429 6.99 24.16 -0.51
CA LYS A 429 6.44 25.45 -0.88
C LYS A 429 5.42 25.28 -2.00
N HIS A 430 4.23 25.84 -1.85
CA HIS A 430 3.21 25.80 -2.90
C HIS A 430 3.76 26.40 -4.20
N ARG A 431 3.62 25.67 -5.29
CA ARG A 431 4.01 26.07 -6.63
C ARG A 431 3.06 25.39 -7.64
N ALA A 432 2.48 26.15 -8.53
CA ALA A 432 1.65 25.57 -9.59
C ALA A 432 2.48 24.63 -10.48
N PRO A 433 1.90 23.54 -10.99
CA PRO A 433 2.57 22.69 -11.96
C PRO A 433 2.84 23.48 -13.25
N THR A 434 3.99 23.27 -13.83
CA THR A 434 4.39 23.88 -15.12
C THR A 434 3.92 23.05 -16.31
N ARG A 435 3.63 21.77 -16.08
CA ARG A 435 3.19 20.81 -17.09
C ARG A 435 2.27 19.77 -16.44
N GLU A 436 1.29 19.31 -17.21
CA GLU A 436 0.45 18.17 -16.87
C GLU A 436 0.73 17.02 -17.84
N ILE A 437 0.84 15.82 -17.34
CA ILE A 437 1.03 14.59 -18.09
C ILE A 437 -0.14 13.67 -17.76
N GLU A 438 -0.95 13.32 -18.74
CA GLU A 438 -2.02 12.36 -18.58
C GLU A 438 -1.50 10.94 -18.84
N LEU A 439 -1.75 10.05 -17.88
CA LEU A 439 -1.44 8.63 -17.93
C LEU A 439 -2.75 7.85 -17.89
N ARG A 440 -3.11 7.22 -18.99
CA ARG A 440 -4.31 6.41 -19.10
C ARG A 440 -3.94 4.95 -18.85
N LEU A 441 -4.42 4.40 -17.73
CA LEU A 441 -4.24 2.99 -17.42
C LEU A 441 -5.23 2.20 -18.26
N THR A 442 -4.73 1.37 -19.13
CA THR A 442 -5.49 0.59 -20.11
C THR A 442 -5.16 -0.88 -19.97
N GLY A 443 -6.02 -1.76 -20.45
CA GLY A 443 -5.80 -3.20 -20.34
C GLY A 443 -6.57 -3.99 -21.39
N ASN A 444 -6.18 -5.24 -21.56
CA ASN A 444 -6.90 -6.23 -22.33
C ASN A 444 -7.06 -7.49 -21.48
N MET A 445 -8.29 -7.72 -20.99
CA MET A 445 -8.58 -8.85 -20.11
C MET A 445 -8.57 -10.19 -20.84
N GLU A 446 -8.75 -10.25 -22.17
CA GLU A 446 -8.67 -11.51 -22.91
C GLU A 446 -7.29 -12.15 -22.85
N ARG A 447 -6.23 -11.32 -22.66
CA ARG A 447 -4.84 -11.75 -22.62
C ARG A 447 -4.12 -11.36 -21.33
N TYR A 448 -4.85 -10.76 -20.38
CA TYR A 448 -4.28 -10.25 -19.15
C TYR A 448 -3.04 -9.37 -19.40
N ILE A 449 -3.25 -8.32 -20.21
CA ILE A 449 -2.22 -7.36 -20.60
C ILE A 449 -2.60 -6.00 -20.04
N TRP A 450 -1.67 -5.38 -19.35
CA TRP A 450 -1.78 -4.04 -18.81
C TRP A 450 -0.87 -3.09 -19.59
N SER A 451 -1.32 -1.85 -19.78
CA SER A 451 -0.61 -0.84 -20.56
C SER A 451 -0.89 0.56 -20.05
N ILE A 452 -0.02 1.50 -20.38
CA ILE A 452 -0.21 2.93 -20.16
C ILE A 452 -0.32 3.60 -21.53
N ASN A 453 -1.35 4.44 -21.72
CA ASN A 453 -1.63 5.09 -23.00
C ASN A 453 -1.77 4.11 -24.19
N GLY A 454 -2.23 2.89 -23.91
CA GLY A 454 -2.39 1.82 -24.92
C GLY A 454 -1.09 1.13 -25.34
N LYS A 455 0.04 1.44 -24.71
CA LYS A 455 1.33 0.84 -25.00
C LYS A 455 1.84 0.03 -23.80
N LYS A 456 2.50 -1.10 -24.08
CA LYS A 456 3.24 -1.86 -23.07
C LYS A 456 4.55 -1.13 -22.72
N TYR A 457 5.12 -1.52 -21.57
CA TYR A 457 6.40 -0.96 -21.10
C TYR A 457 7.52 -1.03 -22.16
N GLU A 458 7.60 -2.12 -22.90
CA GLU A 458 8.63 -2.35 -23.92
C GLU A 458 8.48 -1.46 -25.17
N ASP A 459 7.27 -0.95 -25.42
CA ASP A 459 6.91 -0.18 -26.61
C ASP A 459 6.83 1.33 -26.35
N GLU A 460 7.03 1.79 -25.10
CA GLU A 460 6.84 3.19 -24.70
C GLU A 460 8.19 3.90 -24.55
N GLU A 461 8.22 5.17 -24.94
CA GLU A 461 9.35 6.05 -24.66
C GLU A 461 9.34 6.52 -23.19
N GLU A 462 10.52 6.81 -22.65
CA GLU A 462 10.68 7.34 -21.32
C GLU A 462 9.93 8.68 -21.14
N ILE A 463 9.20 8.80 -20.03
CA ILE A 463 8.61 10.08 -19.62
C ILE A 463 9.71 10.94 -19.00
N ARG A 464 10.25 11.88 -19.76
CA ARG A 464 11.36 12.72 -19.30
C ARG A 464 10.86 13.90 -18.48
N LEU A 465 11.46 14.06 -17.30
CA LEU A 465 11.22 15.15 -16.37
C LEU A 465 12.49 16.01 -16.30
N GLN A 466 12.32 17.34 -16.17
CA GLN A 466 13.43 18.25 -15.95
C GLN A 466 13.68 18.45 -14.45
N TYR A 467 14.95 18.50 -14.06
CA TYR A 467 15.30 18.78 -12.66
C TYR A 467 14.71 20.12 -12.22
N GLY A 468 13.98 20.07 -11.09
CA GLY A 468 13.34 21.26 -10.51
C GLY A 468 12.00 21.65 -11.15
N GLU A 469 11.50 21.00 -12.20
CA GLU A 469 10.14 21.24 -12.67
C GLU A 469 9.11 20.72 -11.67
N ARG A 470 7.88 21.24 -11.73
CA ARG A 470 6.73 20.70 -11.02
C ARG A 470 5.72 20.19 -12.02
N VAL A 471 5.56 18.88 -12.06
CA VAL A 471 4.67 18.19 -12.97
C VAL A 471 3.44 17.69 -12.22
N ARG A 472 2.27 17.80 -12.86
CA ARG A 472 1.07 17.09 -12.44
C ARG A 472 0.93 15.84 -13.30
N PHE A 473 0.88 14.66 -12.66
CA PHE A 473 0.44 13.45 -13.29
C PHE A 473 -1.06 13.31 -13.07
N LYS A 474 -1.82 13.27 -14.16
CA LYS A 474 -3.24 12.96 -14.17
C LYS A 474 -3.39 11.51 -14.56
N VAL A 475 -3.66 10.66 -13.59
CA VAL A 475 -3.85 9.23 -13.83
C VAL A 475 -5.33 8.97 -14.06
N VAL A 476 -5.66 8.38 -15.21
CA VAL A 476 -7.02 7.99 -15.61
C VAL A 476 -7.08 6.48 -15.68
N ASN A 477 -7.87 5.86 -14.81
CA ASN A 477 -8.10 4.42 -14.85
C ASN A 477 -9.23 4.10 -15.83
N GLU A 478 -8.90 3.51 -16.97
CA GLU A 478 -9.85 3.04 -17.98
C GLU A 478 -10.12 1.53 -17.85
N THR A 479 -9.69 0.95 -16.76
CA THR A 479 -9.94 -0.46 -16.43
C THR A 479 -10.89 -0.55 -15.25
N MET A 480 -11.38 -1.72 -14.99
CA MET A 480 -12.25 -2.00 -13.82
C MET A 480 -11.44 -2.36 -12.57
N MET A 481 -10.16 -2.64 -12.72
CA MET A 481 -9.30 -3.00 -11.59
C MET A 481 -8.75 -1.75 -10.91
N SER A 482 -8.57 -1.82 -9.59
CA SER A 482 -7.87 -0.79 -8.83
C SER A 482 -6.37 -0.93 -9.04
N HIS A 483 -5.71 0.14 -9.48
CA HIS A 483 -4.27 0.16 -9.71
C HIS A 483 -3.59 1.14 -8.77
N PRO A 484 -2.75 0.68 -7.82
CA PRO A 484 -1.89 1.57 -7.06
C PRO A 484 -0.77 2.08 -7.97
N MET A 485 -0.51 3.40 -7.91
CA MET A 485 0.56 4.03 -8.69
C MET A 485 1.70 4.44 -7.77
N HIS A 486 2.88 3.94 -8.06
CA HIS A 486 4.10 4.23 -7.30
C HIS A 486 5.16 4.85 -8.19
N LEU A 487 5.78 5.92 -7.72
CA LEU A 487 6.88 6.60 -8.39
C LEU A 487 8.17 6.39 -7.58
N HIS A 488 9.13 5.71 -8.17
CA HIS A 488 10.41 5.40 -7.55
C HIS A 488 11.25 6.64 -7.25
N GLY A 489 11.95 6.64 -6.13
CA GLY A 489 12.97 7.64 -5.79
C GLY A 489 12.47 9.05 -5.50
N MET A 490 11.17 9.30 -5.53
CA MET A 490 10.60 10.63 -5.23
C MET A 490 9.23 10.53 -4.56
N ARG A 491 8.74 11.67 -4.05
CA ARG A 491 7.41 11.77 -3.44
C ARG A 491 6.50 12.65 -4.29
N SER A 492 5.26 12.24 -4.39
CA SER A 492 4.19 13.03 -4.97
C SER A 492 3.28 13.63 -3.88
N ILE A 493 2.55 14.66 -4.22
CA ILE A 493 1.44 15.21 -3.43
C ILE A 493 0.17 14.81 -4.16
N LEU A 494 -0.72 14.13 -3.46
CA LEU A 494 -2.05 13.86 -3.97
C LEU A 494 -2.85 15.17 -4.02
N ASP A 495 -3.35 15.49 -5.20
CA ASP A 495 -4.14 16.70 -5.46
C ASP A 495 -5.62 16.30 -5.38
N THR A 496 -6.29 16.59 -4.24
CA THR A 496 -7.68 16.21 -3.92
C THR A 496 -8.60 17.42 -3.86
#